data_0599fdb4f90a78f50eb38d730bf25cd5
#
_entry.id   0599fdb4f90a78f50eb38d730bf25cd5
#
_cell.length_a   1.000
_cell.length_b   1.000
_cell.length_c   1.000
_cell.angle_alpha   90.00
_cell.angle_beta   90.00
_cell.angle_gamma   90.00
#
_symmetry.space_group_name_H-M   'P 1'
#
loop_
_entity.id
_entity.type
_entity.pdbx_description
1 polymer ?
#
loop_
_entity_poly.entity_id
_entity_poly.type
_entity_poly.pdbx_seq_one_letter_code
_entity_poly.pdbx_strand_id
1 'polypeptide(L)'
;MSKGNSRTIFTSALGALALVGGLTAGVGGLTARAHAADAKASDPLAAGRDLFNTYSCSACHTLADAGSSGSVGPDLDNPNLTRDAIVNRIEMGGGPMPSFAGQISEADIGKLADYIVAVNHKGTAVAAAPAAGQSKQ
;
A
#
# COMPACT_ATOMS: atom_id res chain seq x y z
N MET A 1 21.45 37.67 19.43
CA MET A 1 22.85 37.61 18.99
C MET A 1 23.01 36.25 18.35
N SER A 2 23.21 36.11 17.15
CA SER A 2 24.04 36.41 16.04
C SER A 2 23.64 35.42 14.94
N LYS A 3 23.08 35.79 13.84
CA LYS A 3 23.61 36.07 12.50
C LYS A 3 24.51 34.98 11.93
N GLY A 4 24.11 34.44 10.82
CA GLY A 4 24.93 33.61 9.93
C GLY A 4 24.19 33.27 8.64
N ASN A 5 24.03 34.26 7.77
CA ASN A 5 23.65 34.16 6.37
C ASN A 5 24.84 33.56 5.60
N SER A 6 24.63 32.54 4.80
CA SER A 6 25.54 32.22 3.71
C SER A 6 24.74 31.85 2.46
N ARG A 7 24.54 32.88 1.64
CA ARG A 7 24.17 32.75 0.25
C ARG A 7 25.43 32.37 -0.53
N THR A 8 25.42 31.23 -1.19
CA THR A 8 26.40 30.93 -2.22
C THR A 8 25.69 30.92 -3.56
N ILE A 9 25.93 31.98 -4.31
CA ILE A 9 25.53 32.15 -5.67
C ILE A 9 26.63 31.49 -6.52
N PHE A 10 26.30 30.48 -7.30
CA PHE A 10 27.16 30.02 -8.41
C PHE A 10 26.49 30.38 -9.72
N THR A 11 26.94 31.50 -10.25
CA THR A 11 26.84 31.87 -11.67
C THR A 11 28.07 31.37 -12.40
N SER A 12 27.94 30.68 -13.49
CA SER A 12 28.84 30.57 -14.64
C SER A 12 28.35 29.40 -15.51
N ALA A 13 28.38 29.41 -16.78
CA ALA A 13 28.62 30.31 -17.86
C ALA A 13 28.23 29.54 -19.14
N LEU A 14 27.87 30.27 -20.15
CA LEU A 14 27.55 29.84 -21.50
C LEU A 14 28.58 28.87 -22.10
N GLY A 15 28.07 27.85 -22.83
CA GLY A 15 28.84 27.07 -23.79
C GLY A 15 27.91 26.54 -24.87
N ALA A 16 27.68 27.35 -25.89
CA ALA A 16 27.02 26.93 -27.12
C ALA A 16 28.00 26.14 -27.96
N LEU A 17 27.67 24.92 -28.36
CA LEU A 17 28.20 24.33 -29.58
C LEU A 17 27.15 23.43 -30.20
N ALA A 18 26.65 23.87 -31.36
CA ALA A 18 25.79 23.10 -32.24
C ALA A 18 26.65 22.06 -32.99
N LEU A 19 26.19 20.83 -33.08
CA LEU A 19 26.50 19.92 -34.18
C LEU A 19 25.29 19.05 -34.50
N VAL A 20 24.85 19.22 -35.70
CA VAL A 20 23.84 18.51 -36.48
C VAL A 20 24.29 17.07 -36.70
N GLY A 21 23.37 16.11 -36.57
CA GLY A 21 23.51 14.82 -37.23
C GLY A 21 22.98 13.63 -36.46
N GLY A 22 21.97 12.98 -36.99
CA GLY A 22 21.66 11.60 -36.62
C GLY A 22 20.22 11.33 -36.24
N LEU A 23 19.36 11.31 -37.23
CA LEU A 23 18.03 10.72 -37.19
C LEU A 23 18.16 9.20 -37.06
N THR A 24 17.92 8.61 -35.89
CA THR A 24 17.58 7.19 -35.79
C THR A 24 16.43 7.04 -34.83
N ALA A 25 15.32 6.58 -35.40
CA ALA A 25 14.12 6.18 -34.72
C ALA A 25 14.41 5.04 -33.73
N GLY A 26 14.20 5.31 -32.45
CA GLY A 26 14.20 4.35 -31.35
C GLY A 26 13.02 4.61 -30.43
N VAL A 27 11.80 4.63 -30.98
CA VAL A 27 10.57 4.69 -30.21
C VAL A 27 10.19 3.27 -29.81
N GLY A 28 10.73 2.80 -28.70
CA GLY A 28 10.41 1.44 -28.24
C GLY A 28 10.96 1.12 -26.88
N GLY A 29 10.57 1.85 -25.84
CA GLY A 29 11.06 1.50 -24.52
C GLY A 29 10.47 2.23 -23.31
N LEU A 30 9.53 3.15 -23.49
CA LEU A 30 9.01 3.94 -22.36
C LEU A 30 7.57 3.59 -21.91
N THR A 31 6.91 2.61 -22.53
CA THR A 31 5.49 2.35 -22.25
C THR A 31 5.25 1.37 -21.10
N ALA A 32 6.26 0.57 -20.70
CA ALA A 32 6.06 -0.48 -19.70
C ALA A 32 6.04 0.04 -18.24
N ARG A 33 6.58 1.25 -17.99
CA ARG A 33 6.65 1.76 -16.61
C ARG A 33 5.45 2.58 -16.18
N ALA A 34 4.69 3.12 -17.13
CA ALA A 34 3.47 3.87 -16.85
C ALA A 34 2.34 2.98 -16.35
N HIS A 35 2.20 1.75 -16.89
CA HIS A 35 1.10 0.85 -16.55
C HIS A 35 1.13 0.32 -15.11
N ALA A 36 2.30 0.17 -14.49
CA ALA A 36 2.40 -0.33 -13.11
C ALA A 36 2.03 0.77 -12.08
N ALA A 37 2.31 2.02 -12.40
CA ALA A 37 1.94 3.16 -11.54
C ALA A 37 0.44 3.46 -11.64
N ASP A 38 -0.15 3.35 -12.84
CA ASP A 38 -1.57 3.58 -13.06
C ASP A 38 -2.44 2.47 -12.45
N ALA A 39 -1.97 1.21 -12.48
CA ALA A 39 -2.67 0.10 -11.84
C ALA A 39 -2.74 0.25 -10.30
N LYS A 40 -1.68 0.79 -9.69
CA LYS A 40 -1.67 1.08 -8.24
C LYS A 40 -2.56 2.27 -7.88
N ALA A 41 -2.65 3.27 -8.75
CA ALA A 41 -3.52 4.43 -8.55
C ALA A 41 -5.02 4.11 -8.73
N SER A 42 -5.36 3.04 -9.43
CA SER A 42 -6.73 2.60 -9.66
C SER A 42 -7.25 1.55 -8.66
N ASP A 43 -6.38 1.02 -7.78
CA ASP A 43 -6.80 0.09 -6.71
C ASP A 43 -7.36 0.91 -5.52
N PRO A 44 -8.66 0.85 -5.25
CA PRO A 44 -9.27 1.60 -4.14
C PRO A 44 -8.74 1.17 -2.76
N LEU A 45 -8.14 -0.01 -2.68
CA LEU A 45 -7.60 -0.57 -1.44
C LEU A 45 -6.09 -0.33 -1.27
N ALA A 46 -5.42 0.25 -2.29
CA ALA A 46 -3.98 0.45 -2.27
C ALA A 46 -3.49 1.24 -1.05
N ALA A 47 -4.22 2.31 -0.68
CA ALA A 47 -3.86 3.13 0.47
C ALA A 47 -3.92 2.35 1.79
N GLY A 48 -4.96 1.55 2.00
CA GLY A 48 -5.08 0.69 3.19
C GLY A 48 -4.01 -0.39 3.24
N ARG A 49 -3.69 -1.01 2.10
CA ARG A 49 -2.61 -2.00 1.98
C ARG A 49 -1.24 -1.39 2.26
N ASP A 50 -0.97 -0.20 1.74
CA ASP A 50 0.28 0.52 2.00
C ASP A 50 0.41 0.89 3.48
N LEU A 51 -0.66 1.33 4.14
CA LEU A 51 -0.68 1.59 5.58
C LEU A 51 -0.43 0.33 6.41
N PHE A 52 -1.04 -0.80 6.04
CA PHE A 52 -0.83 -2.10 6.70
C PHE A 52 0.64 -2.50 6.72
N ASN A 53 1.34 -2.28 5.61
CA ASN A 53 2.76 -2.55 5.50
C ASN A 53 3.61 -1.50 6.24
N THR A 54 3.26 -0.23 6.11
CA THR A 54 4.00 0.89 6.73
C THR A 54 4.04 0.78 8.25
N TYR A 55 2.92 0.42 8.87
CA TYR A 55 2.83 0.27 10.32
C TYR A 55 3.15 -1.16 10.80
N SER A 56 3.74 -1.99 9.91
CA SER A 56 4.23 -3.34 10.24
C SER A 56 3.16 -4.26 10.86
N CYS A 57 1.89 -4.09 10.49
CA CYS A 57 0.80 -4.96 10.94
C CYS A 57 1.06 -6.42 10.58
N SER A 58 1.74 -6.65 9.44
CA SER A 58 2.18 -7.95 8.94
C SER A 58 3.12 -8.70 9.86
N ALA A 59 3.82 -8.02 10.76
CA ALA A 59 4.72 -8.67 11.72
C ALA A 59 3.95 -9.55 12.74
N CYS A 60 2.70 -9.19 13.02
CA CYS A 60 1.90 -9.85 14.05
C CYS A 60 0.65 -10.55 13.50
N HIS A 61 0.07 -10.06 12.40
CA HIS A 61 -1.21 -10.56 11.87
C HIS A 61 -1.06 -11.32 10.57
N THR A 62 -1.87 -12.37 10.42
CA THR A 62 -2.10 -13.02 9.12
C THR A 62 -3.12 -12.21 8.32
N LEU A 63 -2.85 -11.96 7.04
CA LEU A 63 -3.77 -11.40 6.06
C LEU A 63 -3.29 -11.78 4.65
N ALA A 64 -4.01 -12.66 3.98
CA ALA A 64 -3.60 -13.26 2.70
C ALA A 64 -3.40 -12.23 1.59
N ASP A 65 -4.28 -11.21 1.50
CA ASP A 65 -4.17 -10.14 0.50
C ASP A 65 -2.89 -9.31 0.65
N ALA A 66 -2.40 -9.13 1.88
CA ALA A 66 -1.14 -8.46 2.17
C ALA A 66 0.09 -9.38 2.07
N GLY A 67 -0.09 -10.67 1.77
CA GLY A 67 0.98 -11.66 1.81
C GLY A 67 1.55 -11.87 3.23
N SER A 68 0.74 -11.62 4.23
CA SER A 68 1.16 -11.61 5.63
C SER A 68 0.82 -12.93 6.33
N SER A 69 1.75 -13.43 7.16
CA SER A 69 1.62 -14.69 7.90
C SER A 69 2.02 -14.56 9.38
N GLY A 70 1.93 -13.36 9.95
CA GLY A 70 2.19 -13.13 11.37
C GLY A 70 1.23 -13.92 12.26
N SER A 71 1.74 -14.50 13.34
CA SER A 71 0.98 -15.42 14.22
C SER A 71 0.89 -14.95 15.68
N VAL A 72 1.32 -13.73 15.97
CA VAL A 72 1.24 -13.14 17.32
C VAL A 72 -0.15 -12.59 17.62
N GLY A 73 -0.75 -11.93 16.62
CA GLY A 73 -2.12 -11.42 16.67
C GLY A 73 -3.12 -12.37 16.03
N PRO A 74 -4.41 -12.03 16.11
CA PRO A 74 -5.46 -12.78 15.41
C PRO A 74 -5.26 -12.79 13.90
N ASP A 75 -5.74 -13.86 13.26
CA ASP A 75 -5.92 -13.97 11.84
C ASP A 75 -6.96 -12.95 11.36
N LEU A 76 -6.60 -12.09 10.43
CA LEU A 76 -7.47 -11.05 9.87
C LEU A 76 -8.25 -11.53 8.63
N ASP A 77 -7.96 -12.72 8.09
CA ASP A 77 -8.80 -13.39 7.08
C ASP A 77 -10.07 -13.98 7.70
N ASN A 78 -10.69 -13.24 8.62
CA ASN A 78 -11.87 -13.63 9.35
C ASN A 78 -13.07 -12.78 8.93
N PRO A 79 -14.08 -13.35 8.24
CA PRO A 79 -15.23 -12.61 7.73
C PRO A 79 -16.14 -12.03 8.81
N ASN A 80 -15.97 -12.42 10.08
CA ASN A 80 -16.74 -11.88 11.20
C ASN A 80 -16.14 -10.58 11.77
N LEU A 81 -14.97 -10.15 11.28
CA LEU A 81 -14.40 -8.86 11.68
C LEU A 81 -15.22 -7.72 11.06
N THR A 82 -15.69 -6.82 11.92
CA THR A 82 -16.40 -5.63 11.50
C THR A 82 -15.45 -4.43 11.45
N ARG A 83 -15.78 -3.44 10.61
CA ARG A 83 -15.02 -2.19 10.50
C ARG A 83 -14.81 -1.53 11.87
N ASP A 84 -15.89 -1.39 12.64
CA ASP A 84 -15.84 -0.70 13.94
C ASP A 84 -14.97 -1.45 14.97
N ALA A 85 -15.03 -2.78 14.96
CA ALA A 85 -14.18 -3.60 15.82
C ALA A 85 -12.70 -3.44 15.46
N ILE A 86 -12.38 -3.33 14.17
CA ILE A 86 -11.02 -3.11 13.67
C ILE A 86 -10.53 -1.71 14.07
N VAL A 87 -11.32 -0.65 13.80
CA VAL A 87 -11.01 0.72 14.20
C VAL A 87 -10.72 0.80 15.69
N ASN A 88 -11.65 0.33 16.52
CA ASN A 88 -11.48 0.33 17.97
C ASN A 88 -10.21 -0.42 18.42
N ARG A 89 -9.92 -1.57 17.79
CA ARG A 89 -8.73 -2.34 18.14
C ARG A 89 -7.43 -1.63 17.76
N ILE A 90 -7.39 -0.94 16.62
CA ILE A 90 -6.22 -0.16 16.21
C ILE A 90 -6.00 1.02 17.15
N GLU A 91 -7.08 1.73 17.51
CA GLU A 91 -7.00 2.89 18.41
C GLU A 91 -6.59 2.50 19.83
N MET A 92 -7.26 1.50 20.39
CA MET A 92 -7.08 1.15 21.80
C MET A 92 -5.97 0.16 22.06
N GLY A 93 -5.58 -0.63 21.04
CA GLY A 93 -4.67 -1.76 21.23
C GLY A 93 -5.32 -2.90 22.02
N GLY A 94 -4.48 -3.74 22.65
CA GLY A 94 -4.93 -4.79 23.56
C GLY A 94 -4.06 -6.04 23.52
N GLY A 95 -3.70 -6.57 24.69
CA GLY A 95 -2.73 -7.64 24.82
C GLY A 95 -1.34 -7.17 24.30
N PRO A 96 -0.72 -7.92 23.39
CA PRO A 96 0.56 -7.52 22.79
C PRO A 96 0.44 -6.42 21.74
N MET A 97 -0.76 -6.10 21.25
CA MET A 97 -0.99 -5.05 20.25
C MET A 97 -0.95 -3.67 20.90
N PRO A 98 -0.04 -2.78 20.51
CA PRO A 98 0.00 -1.42 21.04
C PRO A 98 -1.20 -0.60 20.56
N SER A 99 -1.49 0.50 21.28
CA SER A 99 -2.39 1.53 20.79
C SER A 99 -1.71 2.35 19.69
N PHE A 100 -2.43 2.62 18.61
CA PHE A 100 -2.00 3.50 17.53
C PHE A 100 -2.70 4.86 17.54
N ALA A 101 -3.55 5.13 18.55
CA ALA A 101 -4.17 6.43 18.71
C ALA A 101 -3.09 7.53 18.78
N GLY A 102 -3.25 8.59 17.97
CA GLY A 102 -2.28 9.68 17.86
C GLY A 102 -1.00 9.35 17.08
N GLN A 103 -0.76 8.09 16.70
CA GLN A 103 0.34 7.66 15.82
C GLN A 103 -0.13 7.55 14.36
N ILE A 104 -1.34 7.08 14.16
CA ILE A 104 -2.02 6.99 12.87
C ILE A 104 -3.19 7.97 12.92
N SER A 105 -3.43 8.72 11.84
CA SER A 105 -4.60 9.60 11.77
C SER A 105 -5.89 8.79 11.74
N GLU A 106 -6.98 9.33 12.30
CA GLU A 106 -8.30 8.67 12.25
C GLU A 106 -8.72 8.32 10.82
N ALA A 107 -8.43 9.20 9.86
CA ALA A 107 -8.69 8.96 8.45
C ALA A 107 -7.92 7.75 7.89
N ASP A 108 -6.68 7.55 8.32
CA ASP A 108 -5.84 6.45 7.89
C ASP A 108 -6.21 5.15 8.62
N ILE A 109 -6.61 5.23 9.90
CA ILE A 109 -7.21 4.09 10.62
C ILE A 109 -8.48 3.64 9.89
N GLY A 110 -9.31 4.59 9.42
CA GLY A 110 -10.48 4.29 8.59
C GLY A 110 -10.12 3.53 7.32
N LYS A 111 -9.12 3.98 6.56
CA LYS A 111 -8.65 3.30 5.33
C LYS A 111 -8.10 1.89 5.62
N LEU A 112 -7.35 1.73 6.72
CA LEU A 112 -6.88 0.42 7.18
C LEU A 112 -8.04 -0.54 7.45
N ALA A 113 -9.06 -0.08 8.20
CA ALA A 113 -10.22 -0.88 8.52
C ALA A 113 -11.03 -1.25 7.26
N ASP A 114 -11.22 -0.29 6.35
CA ASP A 114 -11.90 -0.51 5.07
C ASP A 114 -11.17 -1.55 4.21
N TYR A 115 -9.83 -1.45 4.16
CA TYR A 115 -9.00 -2.43 3.47
C TYR A 115 -9.16 -3.83 4.06
N ILE A 116 -8.98 -3.98 5.38
CA ILE A 116 -9.05 -5.29 6.06
C ILE A 116 -10.43 -5.92 5.84
N VAL A 117 -11.52 -5.17 6.03
CA VAL A 117 -12.89 -5.69 5.81
C VAL A 117 -13.11 -6.11 4.35
N ALA A 118 -12.57 -5.34 3.40
CA ALA A 118 -12.74 -5.66 1.98
C ALA A 118 -12.02 -6.94 1.55
N VAL A 119 -10.97 -7.35 2.27
CA VAL A 119 -10.12 -8.49 1.89
C VAL A 119 -10.18 -9.67 2.87
N ASN A 120 -10.81 -9.53 4.03
CA ASN A 120 -10.83 -10.51 5.12
C ASN A 120 -11.51 -11.86 4.78
N HIS A 121 -12.11 -11.99 3.61
CA HIS A 121 -12.70 -13.25 3.12
C HIS A 121 -11.82 -13.94 2.07
N LYS A 122 -10.73 -13.31 1.61
CA LYS A 122 -9.92 -13.87 0.52
C LYS A 122 -9.22 -15.17 0.92
N GLY A 123 -8.89 -15.32 2.20
CA GLY A 123 -8.38 -16.57 2.74
C GLY A 123 -9.39 -17.73 2.67
N THR A 124 -10.68 -17.43 2.81
CA THR A 124 -11.76 -18.41 2.73
C THR A 124 -12.26 -18.65 1.30
N ALA A 125 -12.12 -17.67 0.42
CA ALA A 125 -12.53 -17.77 -0.98
C ALA A 125 -11.69 -18.77 -1.79
N VAL A 126 -10.45 -19.05 -1.38
CA VAL A 126 -9.62 -20.10 -2.04
C VAL A 126 -10.13 -21.51 -1.73
N ALA A 127 -10.85 -21.69 -0.60
CA ALA A 127 -11.48 -22.96 -0.25
C ALA A 127 -12.89 -23.13 -0.83
N ALA A 128 -13.48 -22.04 -1.34
CA ALA A 128 -14.82 -22.02 -1.90
C ALA A 128 -14.84 -21.70 -3.41
N ALA A 129 -13.83 -22.14 -4.17
CA ALA A 129 -13.98 -22.21 -5.61
C ALA A 129 -15.10 -23.24 -5.88
N PRO A 130 -16.31 -22.84 -6.32
CA PRO A 130 -17.30 -23.81 -6.72
C PRO A 130 -16.69 -24.57 -7.92
N ALA A 131 -16.70 -25.87 -7.83
CA ALA A 131 -16.47 -26.74 -8.98
C ALA A 131 -17.46 -26.34 -10.07
N ALA A 132 -17.06 -25.41 -10.93
CA ALA A 132 -17.77 -25.10 -12.14
C ALA A 132 -17.66 -26.32 -13.05
N GLY A 133 -18.79 -26.96 -13.29
CA GLY A 133 -18.92 -27.92 -14.38
C GLY A 133 -19.24 -29.36 -14.01
N GLN A 134 -20.40 -29.58 -13.44
CA GLN A 134 -21.10 -30.81 -13.74
C GLN A 134 -22.35 -30.46 -14.55
N SER A 135 -22.14 -30.27 -15.87
CA SER A 135 -23.20 -30.35 -16.85
C SER A 135 -23.69 -31.81 -16.83
N LYS A 136 -24.91 -32.00 -16.36
CA LYS A 136 -25.64 -33.26 -16.61
C LYS A 136 -25.87 -33.38 -18.11
N GLN A 137 -25.36 -34.45 -18.69
CA GLN A 137 -25.92 -35.07 -19.90
C GLN A 137 -27.00 -36.05 -19.47
#